data_d6b722eb02110cefa8d37576a4bd22f3
#
_entry.id   d6b722eb02110cefa8d37576a4bd22f3
#
_cell.length_a   1.000
_cell.length_b   1.000
_cell.length_c   1.000
_cell.angle_alpha   90.00
_cell.angle_beta   90.00
_cell.angle_gamma   90.00
#
_symmetry.space_group_name_H-M   'P 1'
#
loop_
_entity.id
_entity.type
_entity.pdbx_description
1 polymer ?
#
loop_
_entity_poly.entity_id
_entity_poly.type
_entity_poly.pdbx_seq_one_letter_code
_entity_poly.pdbx_strand_id
1 'polypeptide(L)'
;MTRGSIPEALLHVKAGVLVKTTLVDFPGRVASSLFLRGCNLRCPYCYNAGLVLGGEAAADDSYATAEEVFLHLEKRKNVLTGFVISGGEPLINPLTPYLVPYAKALGYRVKLDTNGTLPDELNALIEDDTMRPDFIAMDIKTSPSRYGELLGSLKTQDKSTAAKIAEDFSSRIAAAARLTSSLPPFSREWRTVLVPPLVTKRDIREMAALLPSDASWRFAQFRNENCIDPAYNDIAPYSDAEAASLVAYAKTFIEDSELR
;
A
#
# COMPACT_ATOMS: atom_id res chain seq x y z
N MET A 1 -8.38 -2.42 23.27
CA MET A 1 -7.16 -3.25 23.36
C MET A 1 -6.14 -2.51 24.21
N THR A 2 -5.38 -3.19 25.07
CA THR A 2 -4.31 -2.59 25.87
C THR A 2 -2.97 -3.15 25.42
N ARG A 3 -1.84 -2.45 25.71
CA ARG A 3 -0.50 -2.91 25.37
C ARG A 3 -0.18 -4.30 25.97
N GLY A 4 -0.72 -4.63 27.16
CA GLY A 4 -0.56 -5.94 27.79
C GLY A 4 -1.19 -7.12 27.05
N SER A 5 -2.03 -6.86 26.01
CA SER A 5 -2.59 -7.91 25.16
C SER A 5 -1.73 -8.24 23.94
N ILE A 6 -0.60 -7.53 23.74
CA ILE A 6 0.34 -7.76 22.63
C ILE A 6 1.37 -8.77 23.10
N PRO A 7 1.65 -9.84 22.33
CA PRO A 7 2.71 -10.79 22.68
C PRO A 7 4.06 -10.09 22.85
N GLU A 8 4.73 -10.35 23.97
CA GLU A 8 6.01 -9.71 24.30
C GLU A 8 7.06 -9.89 23.20
N ALA A 9 7.10 -11.06 22.59
CA ALA A 9 7.99 -11.36 21.46
C ALA A 9 7.81 -10.41 20.26
N LEU A 10 6.60 -9.85 20.07
CA LEU A 10 6.33 -8.89 19.00
C LEU A 10 6.77 -7.46 19.36
N LEU A 11 6.86 -7.10 20.65
CA LEU A 11 7.21 -5.75 21.07
C LEU A 11 8.62 -5.36 20.64
N HIS A 12 9.54 -6.32 20.63
CA HIS A 12 10.96 -6.09 20.32
C HIS A 12 11.29 -6.24 18.83
N VAL A 13 10.31 -6.63 18.00
CA VAL A 13 10.52 -6.75 16.55
C VAL A 13 10.74 -5.35 15.95
N LYS A 14 11.73 -5.22 15.08
CA LYS A 14 11.92 -4.03 14.23
C LYS A 14 10.75 -3.95 13.24
N ALA A 15 9.79 -3.09 13.56
CA ALA A 15 8.54 -2.94 12.79
C ALA A 15 8.78 -2.28 11.44
N GLY A 16 9.57 -1.21 11.39
CA GLY A 16 9.84 -0.45 10.17
C GLY A 16 10.16 1.01 10.45
N VAL A 17 9.94 1.86 9.46
CA VAL A 17 10.20 3.30 9.55
C VAL A 17 8.97 4.02 10.13
N LEU A 18 9.15 4.72 11.25
CA LEU A 18 8.12 5.53 11.88
C LEU A 18 8.31 7.02 11.54
N VAL A 19 7.44 7.55 10.69
CA VAL A 19 7.30 8.99 10.47
C VAL A 19 6.40 9.55 11.58
N LYS A 20 7.03 10.26 12.53
CA LYS A 20 6.37 10.70 13.76
C LYS A 20 5.23 11.70 13.55
N THR A 21 5.28 12.49 12.46
CA THR A 21 4.22 13.44 12.11
C THR A 21 4.22 13.65 10.60
N THR A 22 3.05 13.53 9.98
CA THR A 22 2.82 13.76 8.55
C THR A 22 1.51 14.52 8.35
N LEU A 23 1.46 15.32 7.30
CA LEU A 23 0.26 16.07 6.85
C LEU A 23 -0.24 15.59 5.48
N VAL A 24 0.47 14.63 4.87
CA VAL A 24 0.20 14.20 3.48
C VAL A 24 -0.29 12.76 3.37
N ASP A 25 0.04 11.89 4.34
CA ASP A 25 -0.24 10.46 4.20
C ASP A 25 -1.69 10.08 4.54
N PHE A 26 -2.40 10.93 5.30
CA PHE A 26 -3.81 10.71 5.63
C PHE A 26 -4.63 11.95 5.27
N PRO A 27 -5.54 11.88 4.28
CA PRO A 27 -6.33 13.03 3.87
C PRO A 27 -7.06 13.71 5.04
N GLY A 28 -6.85 15.02 5.21
CA GLY A 28 -7.52 15.84 6.21
C GLY A 28 -7.12 15.58 7.67
N ARG A 29 -5.98 14.89 7.92
CA ARG A 29 -5.53 14.57 9.29
C ARG A 29 -4.06 14.86 9.50
N VAL A 30 -3.74 15.29 10.73
CA VAL A 30 -2.37 15.24 11.24
C VAL A 30 -2.15 13.83 11.76
N ALA A 31 -1.23 13.08 11.14
CA ALA A 31 -1.04 11.66 11.40
C ALA A 31 0.41 11.29 11.72
N SER A 32 0.61 10.10 12.25
CA SER A 32 1.88 9.35 12.13
C SER A 32 1.73 8.30 11.06
N SER A 33 2.84 7.97 10.37
CA SER A 33 2.88 6.86 9.41
C SER A 33 3.92 5.83 9.81
N LEU A 34 3.51 4.57 9.84
CA LEU A 34 4.40 3.43 10.03
C LEU A 34 4.54 2.69 8.69
N PHE A 35 5.76 2.69 8.17
CA PHE A 35 6.11 1.92 6.97
C PHE A 35 6.67 0.56 7.41
N LEU A 36 5.82 -0.46 7.41
CA LEU A 36 6.13 -1.81 7.86
C LEU A 36 7.11 -2.51 6.93
N ARG A 37 7.94 -3.38 7.50
CA ARG A 37 8.89 -4.23 6.77
C ARG A 37 8.19 -5.45 6.19
N GLY A 38 8.74 -5.91 5.05
CA GLY A 38 8.27 -7.08 4.33
C GLY A 38 7.20 -6.76 3.30
N CYS A 39 7.25 -7.46 2.18
CA CYS A 39 6.26 -7.39 1.11
C CYS A 39 6.23 -8.74 0.38
N ASN A 40 5.08 -9.11 -0.12
CA ASN A 40 4.88 -10.29 -0.95
C ASN A 40 5.08 -10.03 -2.46
N LEU A 41 5.33 -8.77 -2.84
CA LEU A 41 5.75 -8.37 -4.19
C LEU A 41 7.22 -7.97 -4.22
N ARG A 42 7.79 -7.94 -5.41
CA ARG A 42 9.14 -7.45 -5.73
C ARG A 42 9.05 -6.52 -6.94
N CYS A 43 8.17 -5.50 -6.80
CA CYS A 43 7.99 -4.53 -7.88
C CYS A 43 9.33 -3.96 -8.32
N PRO A 44 9.70 -4.07 -9.59
CA PRO A 44 11.04 -3.68 -10.04
C PRO A 44 11.34 -2.20 -9.79
N TYR A 45 10.30 -1.35 -9.82
CA TYR A 45 10.39 0.08 -9.60
C TYR A 45 10.27 0.50 -8.12
N CYS A 46 10.22 -0.43 -7.18
CA CYS A 46 10.04 -0.10 -5.77
C CYS A 46 11.31 0.56 -5.21
N TYR A 47 11.19 1.81 -4.75
CA TYR A 47 12.28 2.57 -4.13
C TYR A 47 12.49 2.27 -2.64
N ASN A 48 11.61 1.44 -2.05
CA ASN A 48 11.70 1.01 -0.65
C ASN A 48 12.42 -0.35 -0.50
N ALA A 49 13.52 -0.55 -1.23
CA ALA A 49 14.24 -1.82 -1.26
C ALA A 49 14.61 -2.33 0.15
N GLY A 50 15.07 -1.46 1.03
CA GLY A 50 15.42 -1.81 2.42
C GLY A 50 14.25 -2.36 3.22
N LEU A 51 13.03 -1.83 3.05
CA LEU A 51 11.84 -2.34 3.72
C LEU A 51 11.37 -3.68 3.14
N VAL A 52 11.53 -3.86 1.82
CA VAL A 52 10.94 -4.99 1.07
C VAL A 52 11.85 -6.21 1.07
N LEU A 53 13.15 -6.04 0.81
CA LEU A 53 14.09 -7.15 0.64
C LEU A 53 14.63 -7.70 1.97
N GLY A 54 14.64 -6.89 3.01
CA GLY A 54 15.33 -7.25 4.25
C GLY A 54 16.86 -7.26 4.06
N GLY A 55 17.57 -8.06 4.81
CA GLY A 55 19.03 -8.21 4.75
C GLY A 55 19.76 -7.39 5.82
N GLU A 56 21.08 -7.22 5.71
CA GLU A 56 21.92 -6.50 6.70
C GLU A 56 21.55 -5.02 6.83
N ALA A 57 21.04 -4.39 5.76
CA ALA A 57 20.38 -3.08 5.84
C ALA A 57 19.14 -3.08 6.75
N ALA A 58 18.64 -4.26 7.10
CA ALA A 58 17.55 -4.46 8.08
C ALA A 58 18.02 -4.36 9.54
N ALA A 59 19.32 -4.36 9.81
CA ALA A 59 19.91 -4.07 11.12
C ALA A 59 20.06 -2.57 11.39
N ASP A 60 19.53 -1.74 10.49
CA ASP A 60 19.57 -0.29 10.60
C ASP A 60 18.84 0.15 11.88
N ASP A 61 19.56 0.83 12.75
CA ASP A 61 19.02 1.44 13.98
C ASP A 61 17.92 2.48 13.70
N SER A 62 17.72 2.88 12.44
CA SER A 62 16.65 3.75 12.02
C SER A 62 15.25 3.12 12.09
N TYR A 63 15.15 1.77 12.14
CA TYR A 63 13.85 1.11 12.26
C TYR A 63 13.35 1.11 13.70
N ALA A 64 12.15 1.67 13.89
CA ALA A 64 11.47 1.61 15.17
C ALA A 64 11.08 0.17 15.52
N THR A 65 11.20 -0.19 16.81
CA THR A 65 10.59 -1.40 17.34
C THR A 65 9.07 -1.24 17.44
N ALA A 66 8.35 -2.35 17.53
CA ALA A 66 6.90 -2.27 17.73
C ALA A 66 6.58 -1.56 19.06
N GLU A 67 7.36 -1.79 20.11
CA GLU A 67 7.21 -1.10 21.40
C GLU A 67 7.34 0.42 21.25
N GLU A 68 8.36 0.91 20.52
CA GLU A 68 8.54 2.34 20.25
C GLU A 68 7.37 2.93 19.51
N VAL A 69 6.75 2.19 18.56
CA VAL A 69 5.56 2.61 17.85
C VAL A 69 4.37 2.75 18.82
N PHE A 70 4.10 1.76 19.65
CA PHE A 70 2.99 1.82 20.63
C PHE A 70 3.17 2.97 21.63
N LEU A 71 4.38 3.14 22.17
CA LEU A 71 4.71 4.25 23.08
C LEU A 71 4.55 5.61 22.40
N HIS A 72 4.94 5.72 21.12
CA HIS A 72 4.74 6.95 20.35
C HIS A 72 3.25 7.28 20.22
N LEU A 73 2.41 6.30 19.88
CA LEU A 73 0.97 6.50 19.75
C LEU A 73 0.36 6.94 21.10
N GLU A 74 0.71 6.30 22.22
CA GLU A 74 0.25 6.71 23.54
C GLU A 74 0.61 8.16 23.86
N LYS A 75 1.86 8.54 23.60
CA LYS A 75 2.39 9.87 23.88
C LYS A 75 1.72 10.97 23.03
N ARG A 76 1.30 10.63 21.80
CA ARG A 76 0.84 11.59 20.80
C ARG A 76 -0.68 11.64 20.62
N LYS A 77 -1.46 10.82 21.34
CA LYS A 77 -2.93 10.68 21.19
C LYS A 77 -3.73 11.97 21.32
N ASN A 78 -3.20 12.99 22.00
CA ASN A 78 -3.88 14.28 22.18
C ASN A 78 -3.46 15.32 21.13
N VAL A 79 -2.54 14.97 20.22
CA VAL A 79 -2.00 15.89 19.20
C VAL A 79 -2.28 15.39 17.78
N LEU A 80 -2.12 14.08 17.57
CA LEU A 80 -2.36 13.46 16.28
C LEU A 80 -3.78 12.87 16.23
N THR A 81 -4.40 12.95 15.07
CA THR A 81 -5.77 12.43 14.84
C THR A 81 -5.81 11.22 13.94
N GLY A 82 -4.69 10.89 13.28
CA GLY A 82 -4.57 9.77 12.36
C GLY A 82 -3.33 8.92 12.58
N PHE A 83 -3.45 7.65 12.22
CA PHE A 83 -2.34 6.71 12.13
C PHE A 83 -2.42 5.96 10.81
N VAL A 84 -1.33 5.95 10.03
CA VAL A 84 -1.24 5.27 8.74
C VAL A 84 -0.37 4.03 8.90
N ILE A 85 -0.87 2.90 8.44
CA ILE A 85 -0.16 1.64 8.36
C ILE A 85 0.10 1.37 6.87
N SER A 86 1.36 1.45 6.47
CA SER A 86 1.84 1.38 5.10
C SER A 86 3.16 0.60 5.02
N GLY A 87 3.97 0.78 3.99
CA GLY A 87 5.34 0.26 3.89
C GLY A 87 5.54 -0.75 2.78
N GLY A 88 5.92 -1.99 3.12
CA GLY A 88 5.91 -3.11 2.19
C GLY A 88 4.47 -3.54 1.90
N GLU A 89 4.00 -4.63 2.51
CA GLU A 89 2.58 -5.00 2.52
C GLU A 89 2.13 -5.22 3.97
N PRO A 90 1.28 -4.34 4.52
CA PRO A 90 0.81 -4.48 5.89
C PRO A 90 0.05 -5.77 6.18
N LEU A 91 -0.67 -6.32 5.20
CA LEU A 91 -1.52 -7.51 5.42
C LEU A 91 -0.71 -8.80 5.66
N ILE A 92 0.58 -8.85 5.29
CA ILE A 92 1.46 -9.98 5.67
C ILE A 92 2.13 -9.77 7.03
N ASN A 93 2.05 -8.57 7.61
CA ASN A 93 2.82 -8.25 8.79
C ASN A 93 2.07 -8.67 10.06
N PRO A 94 2.69 -9.48 10.96
CA PRO A 94 2.05 -9.99 12.17
C PRO A 94 1.67 -8.89 13.18
N LEU A 95 2.17 -7.66 13.01
CA LEU A 95 1.80 -6.54 13.87
C LEU A 95 0.47 -5.88 13.48
N THR A 96 0.04 -5.98 12.23
CA THR A 96 -1.15 -5.29 11.73
C THR A 96 -2.42 -5.59 12.54
N PRO A 97 -2.72 -6.84 12.93
CA PRO A 97 -3.89 -7.17 13.76
C PRO A 97 -3.86 -6.54 15.17
N TYR A 98 -2.70 -6.11 15.64
CA TYR A 98 -2.54 -5.41 16.93
C TYR A 98 -2.54 -3.90 16.76
N LEU A 99 -1.91 -3.38 15.70
CA LEU A 99 -1.77 -1.94 15.45
C LEU A 99 -3.11 -1.26 15.23
N VAL A 100 -4.00 -1.85 14.42
CA VAL A 100 -5.30 -1.27 14.09
C VAL A 100 -6.17 -1.08 15.35
N PRO A 101 -6.51 -2.13 16.11
CA PRO A 101 -7.39 -1.98 17.28
C PRO A 101 -6.73 -1.17 18.40
N TYR A 102 -5.40 -1.23 18.52
CA TYR A 102 -4.69 -0.43 19.51
C TYR A 102 -4.79 1.07 19.22
N ALA A 103 -4.51 1.48 17.99
CA ALA A 103 -4.61 2.87 17.58
C ALA A 103 -6.05 3.39 17.72
N LYS A 104 -7.06 2.59 17.31
CA LYS A 104 -8.49 2.93 17.49
C LYS A 104 -8.86 3.10 18.97
N ALA A 105 -8.36 2.23 19.86
CA ALA A 105 -8.60 2.35 21.30
C ALA A 105 -8.01 3.62 21.92
N LEU A 106 -6.96 4.19 21.32
CA LEU A 106 -6.36 5.48 21.69
C LEU A 106 -7.08 6.69 21.07
N GLY A 107 -8.09 6.47 20.22
CA GLY A 107 -8.87 7.52 19.55
C GLY A 107 -8.35 7.97 18.19
N TYR A 108 -7.36 7.29 17.64
CA TYR A 108 -6.91 7.55 16.27
C TYR A 108 -7.92 7.07 15.23
N ARG A 109 -8.02 7.77 14.12
CA ARG A 109 -8.49 7.19 12.87
C ARG A 109 -7.34 6.44 12.20
N VAL A 110 -7.62 5.25 11.70
CA VAL A 110 -6.59 4.38 11.12
C VAL A 110 -6.78 4.29 9.61
N LYS A 111 -5.69 4.55 8.87
CA LYS A 111 -5.60 4.33 7.42
C LYS A 111 -4.70 3.12 7.17
N LEU A 112 -5.15 2.24 6.29
CA LEU A 112 -4.40 1.10 5.79
C LEU A 112 -4.08 1.31 4.31
N ASP A 113 -2.80 1.20 3.95
CA ASP A 113 -2.35 1.14 2.56
C ASP A 113 -2.06 -0.32 2.21
N THR A 114 -2.60 -0.83 1.11
CA THR A 114 -2.38 -2.22 0.69
C THR A 114 -2.17 -2.35 -0.82
N ASN A 115 -1.39 -3.33 -1.23
CA ASN A 115 -1.19 -3.67 -2.64
C ASN A 115 -2.33 -4.51 -3.25
N GLY A 116 -3.34 -4.87 -2.45
CA GLY A 116 -4.53 -5.58 -2.88
C GLY A 116 -4.35 -7.05 -3.26
N THR A 117 -3.19 -7.65 -3.03
CA THR A 117 -2.94 -9.06 -3.41
C THR A 117 -3.43 -10.08 -2.39
N LEU A 118 -3.97 -9.62 -1.27
CA LEU A 118 -4.38 -10.44 -0.12
C LEU A 118 -5.84 -10.13 0.26
N PRO A 119 -6.81 -10.51 -0.62
CA PRO A 119 -8.22 -10.20 -0.39
C PRO A 119 -8.82 -10.88 0.84
N ASP A 120 -8.37 -12.07 1.21
CA ASP A 120 -8.92 -12.79 2.37
C ASP A 120 -8.52 -12.09 3.68
N GLU A 121 -7.26 -11.67 3.80
CA GLU A 121 -6.76 -10.88 4.93
C GLU A 121 -7.43 -9.51 5.00
N LEU A 122 -7.65 -8.88 3.85
CA LEU A 122 -8.37 -7.61 3.77
C LEU A 122 -9.81 -7.78 4.22
N ASN A 123 -10.50 -8.83 3.78
CA ASN A 123 -11.87 -9.14 4.18
C ASN A 123 -11.97 -9.36 5.70
N ALA A 124 -11.04 -10.13 6.27
CA ALA A 124 -11.03 -10.38 7.71
C ALA A 124 -10.91 -9.08 8.54
N LEU A 125 -10.13 -8.09 8.06
CA LEU A 125 -10.05 -6.78 8.71
C LEU A 125 -11.34 -5.97 8.53
N ILE A 126 -11.99 -6.05 7.37
CA ILE A 126 -13.20 -5.27 7.07
C ILE A 126 -14.41 -5.81 7.84
N GLU A 127 -14.51 -7.12 8.03
CA GLU A 127 -15.65 -7.75 8.72
C GLU A 127 -15.64 -7.55 10.25
N ASP A 128 -14.47 -7.32 10.86
CA ASP A 128 -14.35 -7.07 12.29
C ASP A 128 -14.33 -5.56 12.58
N ASP A 129 -15.40 -5.05 13.20
CA ASP A 129 -15.53 -3.62 13.53
C ASP A 129 -14.38 -3.07 14.37
N THR A 130 -13.74 -3.90 15.18
CA THR A 130 -12.60 -3.50 16.03
C THR A 130 -11.30 -3.42 15.23
N MET A 131 -11.17 -4.23 14.19
CA MET A 131 -10.00 -4.30 13.31
C MET A 131 -10.17 -3.51 12.02
N ARG A 132 -11.40 -3.11 11.66
CA ARG A 132 -11.67 -2.36 10.42
C ARG A 132 -10.95 -1.02 10.43
N PRO A 133 -10.05 -0.75 9.46
CA PRO A 133 -9.49 0.59 9.25
C PRO A 133 -10.59 1.60 8.91
N ASP A 134 -10.40 2.86 9.31
CA ASP A 134 -11.33 3.94 8.97
C ASP A 134 -11.19 4.42 7.53
N PHE A 135 -10.03 4.13 6.92
CA PHE A 135 -9.72 4.48 5.54
C PHE A 135 -8.81 3.41 4.91
N ILE A 136 -9.13 2.99 3.70
CA ILE A 136 -8.30 2.05 2.93
C ILE A 136 -7.84 2.70 1.64
N ALA A 137 -6.53 2.73 1.41
CA ALA A 137 -5.92 3.09 0.15
C ALA A 137 -5.39 1.81 -0.53
N MET A 138 -5.99 1.43 -1.65
CA MET A 138 -5.57 0.26 -2.41
C MET A 138 -4.73 0.68 -3.60
N ASP A 139 -3.52 0.13 -3.71
CA ASP A 139 -2.67 0.34 -4.87
C ASP A 139 -3.05 -0.61 -6.01
N ILE A 140 -3.48 -0.08 -7.15
CA ILE A 140 -3.55 -0.82 -8.41
C ILE A 140 -2.31 -0.45 -9.22
N LYS A 141 -1.38 -1.40 -9.34
CA LYS A 141 -0.01 -1.10 -9.78
C LYS A 141 0.18 -1.19 -11.28
N THR A 142 -0.64 -1.98 -11.96
CA THR A 142 -0.69 -2.17 -13.41
C THR A 142 -1.98 -2.92 -13.76
N SER A 143 -2.23 -3.21 -15.04
CA SER A 143 -3.37 -4.06 -15.42
C SER A 143 -3.28 -5.45 -14.76
N PRO A 144 -4.40 -6.07 -14.37
CA PRO A 144 -4.40 -7.33 -13.62
C PRO A 144 -3.60 -8.45 -14.29
N SER A 145 -3.68 -8.55 -15.61
CA SER A 145 -2.96 -9.55 -16.42
C SER A 145 -1.42 -9.43 -16.35
N ARG A 146 -0.91 -8.25 -15.92
CA ARG A 146 0.52 -7.94 -15.86
C ARG A 146 1.12 -8.00 -14.45
N TYR A 147 0.33 -8.35 -13.42
CA TYR A 147 0.86 -8.43 -12.05
C TYR A 147 2.02 -9.41 -11.89
N GLY A 148 2.13 -10.43 -12.77
CA GLY A 148 3.31 -11.28 -12.83
C GLY A 148 4.64 -10.54 -13.08
N GLU A 149 4.59 -9.34 -13.70
CA GLU A 149 5.77 -8.50 -13.90
C GLU A 149 6.29 -7.86 -12.61
N LEU A 150 5.43 -7.78 -11.58
CA LEU A 150 5.76 -7.21 -10.27
C LEU A 150 6.44 -8.20 -9.33
N LEU A 151 6.65 -9.44 -9.75
CA LEU A 151 7.30 -10.46 -8.93
C LEU A 151 8.83 -10.33 -8.91
N GLY A 152 9.44 -9.60 -9.88
CA GLY A 152 10.88 -9.41 -9.94
C GLY A 152 11.64 -10.73 -9.88
N SER A 153 12.51 -10.89 -8.90
CA SER A 153 13.29 -12.11 -8.65
C SER A 153 12.46 -13.34 -8.23
N LEU A 154 11.17 -13.16 -7.91
CA LEU A 154 10.26 -14.27 -7.60
C LEU A 154 9.58 -14.86 -8.85
N LYS A 155 9.89 -14.33 -10.07
CA LYS A 155 9.35 -14.85 -11.33
C LYS A 155 9.81 -16.27 -11.58
N THR A 156 8.88 -17.10 -12.06
CA THR A 156 9.21 -18.41 -12.60
C THR A 156 9.49 -18.31 -14.10
N GLN A 157 10.42 -19.14 -14.60
CA GLN A 157 10.70 -19.26 -16.04
C GLN A 157 9.73 -20.20 -16.75
N ASP A 158 9.00 -21.05 -16.01
CA ASP A 158 8.00 -21.92 -16.59
C ASP A 158 6.75 -21.13 -16.99
N LYS A 159 6.45 -21.11 -18.31
CA LYS A 159 5.34 -20.35 -18.91
C LYS A 159 3.96 -20.75 -18.37
N SER A 160 3.76 -22.06 -18.11
CA SER A 160 2.50 -22.58 -17.59
C SER A 160 2.23 -22.08 -16.17
N THR A 161 3.26 -22.14 -15.32
CA THR A 161 3.21 -21.61 -13.95
C THR A 161 3.06 -20.09 -13.95
N ALA A 162 3.77 -19.37 -14.83
CA ALA A 162 3.64 -17.92 -14.94
C ALA A 162 2.21 -17.49 -15.33
N ALA A 163 1.55 -18.22 -16.24
CA ALA A 163 0.17 -17.92 -16.62
C ALA A 163 -0.81 -18.13 -15.45
N LYS A 164 -0.68 -19.23 -14.69
CA LYS A 164 -1.49 -19.49 -13.50
C LYS A 164 -1.31 -18.42 -12.43
N ILE A 165 -0.07 -17.99 -12.21
CA ILE A 165 0.25 -16.90 -11.25
C ILE A 165 -0.43 -15.60 -11.70
N ALA A 166 -0.37 -15.26 -12.99
CA ALA A 166 -1.02 -14.05 -13.51
C ALA A 166 -2.54 -14.10 -13.36
N GLU A 167 -3.17 -15.24 -13.60
CA GLU A 167 -4.61 -15.46 -13.41
C GLU A 167 -5.00 -15.36 -11.94
N ASP A 168 -4.23 -15.95 -11.03
CA ASP A 168 -4.44 -15.87 -9.59
C ASP A 168 -4.35 -14.41 -9.09
N PHE A 169 -3.34 -13.65 -9.50
CA PHE A 169 -3.26 -12.23 -9.17
C PHE A 169 -4.42 -11.43 -9.74
N SER A 170 -4.85 -11.68 -10.97
CA SER A 170 -6.02 -11.02 -11.56
C SER A 170 -7.26 -11.22 -10.71
N SER A 171 -7.50 -12.46 -10.26
CA SER A 171 -8.62 -12.79 -9.38
C SER A 171 -8.54 -12.09 -8.03
N ARG A 172 -7.36 -12.10 -7.40
CA ARG A 172 -7.12 -11.49 -6.09
C ARG A 172 -7.32 -9.97 -6.14
N ILE A 173 -6.71 -9.30 -7.13
CA ILE A 173 -6.86 -7.84 -7.28
C ILE A 173 -8.31 -7.46 -7.52
N ALA A 174 -9.04 -8.20 -8.37
CA ALA A 174 -10.46 -7.96 -8.59
C ALA A 174 -11.29 -8.18 -7.31
N ALA A 175 -10.97 -9.18 -6.50
CA ALA A 175 -11.63 -9.42 -5.22
C ALA A 175 -11.35 -8.28 -4.23
N ALA A 176 -10.09 -7.86 -4.05
CA ALA A 176 -9.71 -6.77 -3.16
C ALA A 176 -10.34 -5.43 -3.62
N ALA A 177 -10.39 -5.16 -4.93
CA ALA A 177 -11.05 -3.98 -5.47
C ALA A 177 -12.55 -3.96 -5.14
N ARG A 178 -13.25 -5.10 -5.25
CA ARG A 178 -14.66 -5.22 -4.84
C ARG A 178 -14.85 -4.99 -3.34
N LEU A 179 -14.00 -5.57 -2.49
CA LEU A 179 -14.03 -5.37 -1.04
C LEU A 179 -13.83 -3.88 -0.69
N THR A 180 -12.82 -3.25 -1.29
CA THR A 180 -12.58 -1.81 -1.10
C THR A 180 -13.77 -1.00 -1.60
N SER A 181 -14.40 -1.39 -2.72
CA SER A 181 -15.58 -0.71 -3.29
C SER A 181 -16.81 -0.80 -2.39
N SER A 182 -16.92 -1.79 -1.52
CA SER A 182 -18.04 -1.92 -0.57
C SER A 182 -17.98 -0.89 0.58
N LEU A 183 -16.83 -0.26 0.80
CA LEU A 183 -16.68 0.79 1.81
C LEU A 183 -17.29 2.11 1.32
N PRO A 184 -17.68 3.02 2.25
CA PRO A 184 -18.16 4.35 1.90
C PRO A 184 -17.11 5.13 1.07
N PRO A 185 -17.52 5.96 0.08
CA PRO A 185 -16.60 6.70 -0.79
C PRO A 185 -15.56 7.55 -0.06
N PHE A 186 -15.95 8.16 1.07
CA PHE A 186 -15.06 9.00 1.88
C PHE A 186 -14.06 8.22 2.75
N SER A 187 -14.10 6.88 2.73
CA SER A 187 -13.23 5.99 3.51
C SER A 187 -12.33 5.12 2.64
N ARG A 188 -12.24 5.43 1.35
CA ARG A 188 -11.44 4.63 0.40
C ARG A 188 -10.82 5.49 -0.69
N GLU A 189 -9.67 5.06 -1.21
CA GLU A 189 -9.08 5.57 -2.44
C GLU A 189 -8.32 4.46 -3.17
N TRP A 190 -8.12 4.64 -4.47
CA TRP A 190 -7.20 3.82 -5.26
C TRP A 190 -6.01 4.66 -5.69
N ARG A 191 -4.85 4.03 -5.76
CA ARG A 191 -3.61 4.72 -6.11
C ARG A 191 -2.86 3.96 -7.21
N THR A 192 -2.21 4.70 -8.08
CA THR A 192 -1.36 4.15 -9.15
C THR A 192 -0.14 5.03 -9.35
N VAL A 193 1.05 4.42 -9.33
CA VAL A 193 2.28 5.10 -9.75
C VAL A 193 2.42 4.96 -11.26
N LEU A 194 2.61 6.08 -11.96
CA LEU A 194 2.75 6.13 -13.42
C LEU A 194 4.14 5.65 -13.85
N VAL A 195 4.35 4.35 -13.88
CA VAL A 195 5.63 3.71 -14.21
C VAL A 195 5.67 3.34 -15.69
N PRO A 196 6.54 3.96 -16.51
CA PRO A 196 6.79 3.46 -17.87
C PRO A 196 7.60 2.15 -17.79
N PRO A 197 7.27 1.13 -18.57
CA PRO A 197 6.14 0.88 -19.46
C PRO A 197 4.95 0.15 -18.79
N LEU A 198 4.90 0.05 -17.46
CA LEU A 198 3.91 -0.76 -16.74
C LEU A 198 2.51 -0.13 -16.69
N VAL A 199 2.41 1.20 -16.87
CA VAL A 199 1.14 1.94 -16.82
C VAL A 199 1.00 2.78 -18.07
N THR A 200 0.36 2.20 -19.08
CA THR A 200 0.00 2.85 -20.35
C THR A 200 -1.50 3.15 -20.40
N LYS A 201 -2.00 3.82 -21.44
CA LYS A 201 -3.45 4.00 -21.65
C LYS A 201 -4.21 2.68 -21.69
N ARG A 202 -3.60 1.62 -22.24
CA ARG A 202 -4.20 0.27 -22.23
C ARG A 202 -4.36 -0.24 -20.79
N ASP A 203 -3.31 -0.12 -20.00
CA ASP A 203 -3.33 -0.59 -18.60
C ASP A 203 -4.35 0.22 -17.77
N ILE A 204 -4.40 1.55 -17.96
CA ILE A 204 -5.39 2.43 -17.31
C ILE A 204 -6.82 1.99 -17.60
N ARG A 205 -7.14 1.62 -18.86
CA ARG A 205 -8.47 1.10 -19.22
C ARG A 205 -8.81 -0.19 -18.48
N GLU A 206 -7.86 -1.13 -18.42
CA GLU A 206 -8.05 -2.42 -17.75
C GLU A 206 -8.17 -2.25 -16.22
N MET A 207 -7.38 -1.35 -15.62
CA MET A 207 -7.48 -0.99 -14.20
C MET A 207 -8.79 -0.29 -13.87
N ALA A 208 -9.24 0.66 -14.70
CA ALA A 208 -10.49 1.39 -14.49
C ALA A 208 -11.71 0.45 -14.44
N ALA A 209 -11.69 -0.65 -15.19
CA ALA A 209 -12.78 -1.64 -15.16
C ALA A 209 -12.95 -2.36 -13.80
N LEU A 210 -11.96 -2.25 -12.89
CA LEU A 210 -12.05 -2.78 -11.53
C LEU A 210 -12.65 -1.78 -10.54
N LEU A 211 -12.73 -0.50 -10.90
CA LEU A 211 -13.10 0.58 -10.00
C LEU A 211 -14.59 0.92 -10.13
N PRO A 212 -15.26 1.28 -9.02
CA PRO A 212 -16.60 1.83 -9.10
C PRO A 212 -16.56 3.25 -9.69
N SER A 213 -17.67 3.69 -10.27
CA SER A 213 -17.76 5.01 -10.93
C SER A 213 -17.52 6.20 -9.99
N ASP A 214 -17.73 6.00 -8.70
CA ASP A 214 -17.48 6.97 -7.61
C ASP A 214 -16.10 6.81 -6.95
N ALA A 215 -15.17 6.11 -7.62
CA ALA A 215 -13.82 5.92 -7.09
C ALA A 215 -13.05 7.24 -7.04
N SER A 216 -12.29 7.45 -5.97
CA SER A 216 -11.21 8.43 -5.91
C SER A 216 -9.93 7.76 -6.38
N TRP A 217 -9.43 8.10 -7.58
CA TRP A 217 -8.24 7.48 -8.16
C TRP A 217 -7.07 8.47 -8.20
N ARG A 218 -6.04 8.19 -7.41
CA ARG A 218 -4.89 9.08 -7.24
C ARG A 218 -3.66 8.51 -7.93
N PHE A 219 -3.07 9.32 -8.79
CA PHE A 219 -1.87 8.99 -9.53
C PHE A 219 -0.67 9.69 -8.91
N ALA A 220 0.48 9.04 -8.95
CA ALA A 220 1.76 9.61 -8.57
C ALA A 220 2.79 9.40 -9.69
N GLN A 221 3.71 10.36 -9.83
CA GLN A 221 4.85 10.20 -10.72
C GLN A 221 5.79 9.10 -10.22
N PHE A 222 6.33 8.35 -11.17
CA PHE A 222 7.40 7.40 -10.91
C PHE A 222 8.68 8.13 -10.52
N ARG A 223 9.40 7.57 -9.55
CA ARG A 223 10.74 8.00 -9.16
C ARG A 223 11.72 6.91 -9.53
N ASN A 224 12.66 7.22 -10.41
CA ASN A 224 13.65 6.29 -10.92
C ASN A 224 14.95 6.27 -10.08
N GLU A 225 14.80 6.32 -8.76
CA GLU A 225 15.93 6.33 -7.83
C GLU A 225 15.80 5.16 -6.85
N ASN A 226 16.90 4.45 -6.61
CA ASN A 226 16.99 3.35 -5.66
C ASN A 226 15.96 2.22 -5.89
N CYS A 227 15.61 1.97 -7.14
CA CYS A 227 14.70 0.90 -7.52
C CYS A 227 15.28 -0.48 -7.17
N ILE A 228 14.41 -1.45 -6.83
CA ILE A 228 14.82 -2.84 -6.56
C ILE A 228 15.55 -3.44 -7.78
N ASP A 229 15.02 -3.20 -8.98
CA ASP A 229 15.70 -3.53 -10.24
C ASP A 229 16.47 -2.29 -10.74
N PRO A 230 17.81 -2.33 -10.76
CA PRO A 230 18.62 -1.19 -11.20
C PRO A 230 18.28 -0.69 -12.61
N ALA A 231 17.77 -1.54 -13.50
CA ALA A 231 17.37 -1.14 -14.84
C ALA A 231 16.24 -0.08 -14.82
N TYR A 232 15.45 -0.02 -13.75
CA TYR A 232 14.41 0.99 -13.60
C TYR A 232 14.96 2.37 -13.19
N ASN A 233 16.20 2.45 -12.70
CA ASN A 233 16.85 3.73 -12.45
C ASN A 233 17.17 4.48 -13.75
N ASP A 234 17.31 3.76 -14.86
CA ASP A 234 17.60 4.32 -16.18
C ASP A 234 16.32 4.64 -16.99
N ILE A 235 15.14 4.27 -16.49
CA ILE A 235 13.87 4.59 -17.13
C ILE A 235 13.45 6.02 -16.75
N ALA A 236 13.36 6.88 -17.76
CA ALA A 236 12.83 8.23 -17.54
C ALA A 236 11.37 8.18 -17.12
N PRO A 237 10.95 8.89 -16.03
CA PRO A 237 9.55 9.09 -15.73
C PRO A 237 8.80 9.72 -16.90
N TYR A 238 7.48 9.56 -16.94
CA TYR A 238 6.66 10.34 -17.87
C TYR A 238 6.88 11.83 -17.64
N SER A 239 6.98 12.61 -18.71
CA SER A 239 6.94 14.07 -18.59
C SER A 239 5.61 14.52 -17.99
N ASP A 240 5.55 15.75 -17.46
CA ASP A 240 4.33 16.31 -16.87
C ASP A 240 3.18 16.31 -17.89
N ALA A 241 3.46 16.56 -19.16
CA ALA A 241 2.44 16.52 -20.23
C ALA A 241 1.93 15.10 -20.50
N GLU A 242 2.79 14.10 -20.49
CA GLU A 242 2.40 12.69 -20.65
C GLU A 242 1.60 12.21 -19.44
N ALA A 243 2.05 12.50 -18.22
CA ALA A 243 1.34 12.17 -17.00
C ALA A 243 -0.05 12.82 -16.96
N ALA A 244 -0.14 14.12 -17.30
CA ALA A 244 -1.42 14.82 -17.40
C ALA A 244 -2.34 14.18 -18.47
N SER A 245 -1.78 13.74 -19.62
CA SER A 245 -2.55 13.03 -20.66
C SER A 245 -3.06 11.67 -20.18
N LEU A 246 -2.27 10.93 -19.40
CA LEU A 246 -2.70 9.64 -18.82
C LEU A 246 -3.81 9.84 -17.79
N VAL A 247 -3.68 10.83 -16.91
CA VAL A 247 -4.72 11.17 -15.92
C VAL A 247 -5.99 11.68 -16.60
N ALA A 248 -5.87 12.53 -17.63
CA ALA A 248 -7.03 12.97 -18.42
C ALA A 248 -7.73 11.79 -19.10
N TYR A 249 -6.97 10.78 -19.56
CA TYR A 249 -7.56 9.56 -20.08
C TYR A 249 -8.25 8.74 -19.00
N ALA A 250 -7.67 8.62 -17.79
CA ALA A 250 -8.30 7.96 -16.66
C ALA A 250 -9.63 8.64 -16.28
N LYS A 251 -9.70 9.97 -16.32
CA LYS A 251 -10.93 10.75 -16.07
C LYS A 251 -12.10 10.39 -17.00
N THR A 252 -11.84 9.84 -18.18
CA THR A 252 -12.92 9.38 -19.07
C THR A 252 -13.66 8.15 -18.54
N PHE A 253 -13.11 7.46 -17.55
CA PHE A 253 -13.70 6.30 -16.86
C PHE A 253 -14.08 6.62 -15.42
N ILE A 254 -13.21 7.32 -14.70
CA ILE A 254 -13.37 7.67 -13.29
C ILE A 254 -13.17 9.19 -13.15
N GLU A 255 -14.24 9.92 -12.91
CA GLU A 255 -14.25 11.39 -12.90
C GLU A 255 -13.27 11.96 -11.85
N ASP A 256 -13.26 11.40 -10.64
CA ASP A 256 -12.34 11.81 -9.55
C ASP A 256 -10.97 11.13 -9.67
N SER A 257 -10.31 11.35 -10.83
CA SER A 257 -8.91 10.95 -11.08
C SER A 257 -8.00 12.16 -11.01
N GLU A 258 -6.90 12.09 -10.25
CA GLU A 258 -6.01 13.24 -10.00
C GLU A 258 -4.54 12.81 -9.89
N LEU A 259 -3.62 13.66 -10.42
CA LEU A 259 -2.17 13.54 -10.18
C LEU A 259 -1.81 14.28 -8.89
N ARG A 260 -1.10 13.61 -8.00
CA ARG A 260 -0.57 14.17 -6.72
C ARG A 260 0.94 14.34 -6.77
#